data_67b9916a5ec397731a84cee271706a03
#
_entry.id   67b9916a5ec397731a84cee271706a03
#
_cell.length_a   1.000
_cell.length_b   1.000
_cell.length_c   1.000
_cell.angle_alpha   90.00
_cell.angle_beta   90.00
_cell.angle_gamma   90.00
#
_symmetry.space_group_name_H-M   'P 1'
#
loop_
_entity.id
_entity.type
_entity.pdbx_description
1 polymer ?
#
loop_
_entity_poly.entity_id
_entity_poly.type
_entity_poly.pdbx_seq_one_letter_code
_entity_poly.pdbx_strand_id
1 'polypeptide(L)'
;MKMTAQEYARRVRRVGPHSPLGTDCLWAFCVGGGICLLGEILRQRYLAMGMEADLAGTLTSCTLIALSAVLTTLGWYQKLAAKAGAGSLVPITGFANAVVSAAIEFKTEGRILGTGAKMFTIAGPVIVYGTLAAVVYGVVLWGMGAMV
;
A
#
# COMPACT_ATOMS: atom_id res chain seq x y z
N MET A 1 18.61 -10.50 33.87
CA MET A 1 19.64 -11.07 32.98
C MET A 1 19.96 -10.02 31.92
N LYS A 2 21.15 -9.38 31.97
CA LYS A 2 21.54 -8.38 30.98
C LYS A 2 22.22 -9.11 29.83
N MET A 3 21.52 -9.24 28.70
CA MET A 3 22.08 -9.81 27.46
C MET A 3 22.96 -8.78 26.77
N THR A 4 24.13 -9.18 26.29
CA THR A 4 24.97 -8.31 25.47
C THR A 4 24.37 -8.15 24.06
N ALA A 5 24.67 -7.02 23.37
CA ALA A 5 24.19 -6.78 22.02
C ALA A 5 24.59 -7.90 21.03
N GLN A 6 25.77 -8.51 21.24
CA GLN A 6 26.24 -9.62 20.43
C GLN A 6 25.47 -10.93 20.67
N GLU A 7 25.10 -11.24 21.90
CA GLU A 7 24.25 -12.40 22.24
C GLU A 7 22.83 -12.22 21.70
N TYR A 8 22.29 -11.01 21.78
CA TYR A 8 21.01 -10.68 21.18
C TYR A 8 21.03 -10.89 19.65
N ALA A 9 22.02 -10.35 18.97
CA ALA A 9 22.18 -10.51 17.52
C ALA A 9 22.32 -11.99 17.09
N ARG A 10 23.06 -12.81 17.87
CA ARG A 10 23.16 -14.26 17.62
C ARG A 10 21.82 -14.98 17.80
N ARG A 11 21.04 -14.63 18.83
CA ARG A 11 19.71 -15.22 19.04
C ARG A 11 18.73 -14.83 17.94
N VAL A 12 18.70 -13.56 17.56
CA VAL A 12 17.85 -13.08 16.45
C VAL A 12 18.17 -13.83 15.14
N ARG A 13 19.45 -14.03 14.81
CA ARG A 13 19.84 -14.80 13.62
C ARG A 13 19.45 -16.28 13.67
N ARG A 14 19.35 -16.88 14.87
CA ARG A 14 18.93 -18.29 15.02
C ARG A 14 17.44 -18.49 15.00
N VAL A 15 16.67 -17.52 15.48
CA VAL A 15 15.21 -17.62 15.63
C VAL A 15 14.48 -16.92 14.48
N GLY A 16 15.15 -15.97 13.80
CA GLY A 16 14.57 -15.27 12.64
C GLY A 16 14.34 -16.25 11.49
N PRO A 17 13.13 -16.29 10.91
CA PRO A 17 12.87 -17.12 9.74
C PRO A 17 13.75 -16.66 8.58
N HIS A 18 14.41 -17.62 7.92
CA HIS A 18 15.13 -17.36 6.68
C HIS A 18 14.09 -17.22 5.56
N SER A 19 13.88 -15.99 5.07
CA SER A 19 13.04 -15.75 3.89
C SER A 19 13.74 -16.30 2.64
N PRO A 20 13.11 -17.19 1.88
CA PRO A 20 13.64 -17.66 0.61
C PRO A 20 13.48 -16.56 -0.46
N LEU A 21 14.48 -15.67 -0.56
CA LEU A 21 14.48 -14.48 -1.40
C LEU A 21 13.94 -14.72 -2.82
N GLY A 22 14.33 -15.82 -3.46
CA GLY A 22 13.89 -16.13 -4.83
C GLY A 22 12.38 -16.38 -4.93
N THR A 23 11.83 -17.15 -4.00
CA THR A 23 10.39 -17.46 -3.96
C THR A 23 9.58 -16.23 -3.58
N ASP A 24 10.07 -15.44 -2.61
CA ASP A 24 9.41 -14.22 -2.16
C ASP A 24 9.39 -13.16 -3.27
N CYS A 25 10.48 -13.00 -4.01
CA CYS A 25 10.54 -12.12 -5.19
C CYS A 25 9.58 -12.57 -6.29
N LEU A 26 9.49 -13.87 -6.55
CA LEU A 26 8.56 -14.41 -7.57
C LEU A 26 7.10 -14.14 -7.18
N TRP A 27 6.72 -14.41 -5.92
CA TRP A 27 5.38 -14.11 -5.43
C TRP A 27 5.06 -12.62 -5.48
N ALA A 28 6.01 -11.76 -5.06
CA ALA A 28 5.84 -10.32 -5.12
C ALA A 28 5.64 -9.83 -6.57
N PHE A 29 6.43 -10.36 -7.51
CA PHE A 29 6.31 -10.02 -8.93
C PHE A 29 4.97 -10.48 -9.53
N CYS A 30 4.58 -11.72 -9.30
CA CYS A 30 3.33 -12.27 -9.85
C CYS A 30 2.08 -11.57 -9.29
N VAL A 31 2.04 -11.33 -7.98
CA VAL A 31 0.88 -10.70 -7.35
C VAL A 31 0.85 -9.19 -7.65
N GLY A 32 1.99 -8.50 -7.52
CA GLY A 32 2.08 -7.08 -7.85
C GLY A 32 1.80 -6.82 -9.32
N GLY A 33 2.39 -7.61 -10.22
CA GLY A 33 2.12 -7.57 -11.65
C GLY A 33 0.66 -7.87 -11.99
N GLY A 34 0.05 -8.83 -11.30
CA GLY A 34 -1.38 -9.14 -11.45
C GLY A 34 -2.29 -7.96 -11.05
N ILE A 35 -1.97 -7.27 -9.96
CA ILE A 35 -2.70 -6.06 -9.54
C ILE A 35 -2.54 -4.94 -10.57
N CYS A 36 -1.31 -4.73 -11.07
CA CYS A 36 -1.06 -3.74 -12.11
C CYS A 36 -1.79 -4.07 -13.42
N LEU A 37 -1.80 -5.34 -13.83
CA LEU A 37 -2.52 -5.79 -15.01
C LEU A 37 -4.03 -5.56 -14.86
N LEU A 38 -4.60 -5.89 -13.70
CA LEU A 38 -6.00 -5.61 -13.41
C LEU A 38 -6.29 -4.10 -13.50
N GLY A 39 -5.41 -3.27 -12.94
CA GLY A 39 -5.52 -1.81 -13.02
C GLY A 39 -5.51 -1.31 -14.45
N GLU A 40 -4.61 -1.82 -15.31
CA GLU A 40 -4.55 -1.42 -16.71
C GLU A 40 -5.78 -1.88 -17.50
N ILE A 41 -6.28 -3.09 -17.25
CA ILE A 41 -7.54 -3.57 -17.87
C ILE A 41 -8.71 -2.64 -17.50
N LEU A 42 -8.83 -2.26 -16.24
CA LEU A 42 -9.87 -1.32 -15.79
C LEU A 42 -9.73 0.04 -16.46
N ARG A 43 -8.52 0.57 -16.52
CA ARG A 43 -8.21 1.85 -17.16
C ARG A 43 -8.60 1.83 -18.63
N GLN A 44 -8.24 0.78 -19.37
CA GLN A 44 -8.60 0.62 -20.78
C GLN A 44 -10.13 0.53 -20.98
N ARG A 45 -10.84 -0.11 -20.06
CA ARG A 45 -12.31 -0.14 -20.09
C ARG A 45 -12.93 1.25 -19.92
N TYR A 46 -12.41 2.05 -18.97
CA TYR A 46 -12.89 3.42 -18.79
C TYR A 46 -12.57 4.31 -19.99
N LEU A 47 -11.39 4.19 -20.58
CA LEU A 47 -11.06 4.89 -21.83
C LEU A 47 -11.97 4.49 -23.00
N ALA A 48 -12.28 3.20 -23.13
CA ALA A 48 -13.20 2.69 -24.16
C ALA A 48 -14.65 3.19 -23.97
N MET A 49 -15.04 3.58 -22.75
CA MET A 49 -16.32 4.25 -22.46
C MET A 49 -16.31 5.76 -22.80
N GLY A 50 -15.21 6.27 -23.36
CA GLY A 50 -15.07 7.68 -23.76
C GLY A 50 -14.65 8.62 -22.63
N MET A 51 -14.13 8.08 -21.53
CA MET A 51 -13.63 8.91 -20.42
C MET A 51 -12.25 9.49 -20.76
N GLU A 52 -11.99 10.71 -20.29
CA GLU A 52 -10.68 11.35 -20.38
C GLU A 52 -9.63 10.57 -19.58
N ALA A 53 -8.37 10.62 -20.03
CA ALA A 53 -7.29 9.81 -19.48
C ALA A 53 -7.08 10.00 -17.96
N ASP A 54 -7.16 11.25 -17.48
CA ASP A 54 -7.01 11.59 -16.06
C ASP A 54 -8.17 11.05 -15.22
N LEU A 55 -9.39 11.19 -15.73
CA LEU A 55 -10.59 10.65 -15.09
C LEU A 55 -10.55 9.11 -15.05
N ALA A 56 -10.14 8.47 -16.15
CA ALA A 56 -10.01 7.02 -16.21
C ALA A 56 -8.97 6.50 -15.18
N GLY A 57 -7.85 7.20 -15.02
CA GLY A 57 -6.84 6.89 -13.99
C GLY A 57 -7.39 7.00 -12.57
N THR A 58 -8.12 8.08 -12.29
CA THR A 58 -8.74 8.31 -10.98
C THR A 58 -9.79 7.23 -10.66
N LEU A 59 -10.67 6.92 -11.60
CA LEU A 59 -11.69 5.88 -11.43
C LEU A 59 -11.08 4.49 -11.24
N THR A 60 -9.99 4.18 -11.95
CA THR A 60 -9.23 2.94 -11.75
C THR A 60 -8.73 2.83 -10.32
N SER A 61 -8.12 3.89 -9.80
CA SER A 61 -7.63 3.93 -8.42
C SER A 61 -8.76 3.75 -7.41
N CYS A 62 -9.87 4.45 -7.58
CA CYS A 62 -11.06 4.32 -6.72
C CYS A 62 -11.62 2.90 -6.74
N THR A 63 -11.70 2.27 -7.92
CA THR A 63 -12.20 0.90 -8.07
C THR A 63 -11.28 -0.12 -7.38
N LEU A 64 -9.95 0.03 -7.54
CA LEU A 64 -8.98 -0.83 -6.88
C LEU A 64 -9.01 -0.68 -5.35
N ILE A 65 -9.18 0.55 -4.85
CA ILE A 65 -9.34 0.83 -3.42
C ILE A 65 -10.60 0.16 -2.88
N ALA A 66 -11.73 0.31 -3.56
CA ALA A 66 -13.00 -0.30 -3.15
C ALA A 66 -12.91 -1.83 -3.16
N LEU A 67 -12.32 -2.42 -4.20
CA LEU A 67 -12.09 -3.87 -4.28
C LEU A 67 -11.21 -4.36 -3.14
N SER A 68 -10.11 -3.67 -2.86
CA SER A 68 -9.22 -3.99 -1.74
C SER A 68 -9.93 -3.90 -0.40
N ALA A 69 -10.77 -2.87 -0.18
CA ALA A 69 -11.54 -2.72 1.04
C ALA A 69 -12.50 -3.91 1.27
N VAL A 70 -13.18 -4.37 0.23
CA VAL A 70 -14.06 -5.56 0.28
C VAL A 70 -13.24 -6.81 0.60
N LEU A 71 -12.13 -7.04 -0.12
CA LEU A 71 -11.28 -8.21 0.11
C LEU A 71 -10.65 -8.22 1.51
N THR A 72 -10.30 -7.04 2.03
CA THR A 72 -9.79 -6.88 3.40
C THR A 72 -10.86 -7.22 4.43
N THR A 73 -12.08 -6.73 4.26
CA THR A 73 -13.21 -7.02 5.15
C THR A 73 -13.55 -8.51 5.18
N LEU A 74 -13.40 -9.21 4.06
CA LEU A 74 -13.58 -10.65 3.94
C LEU A 74 -12.38 -11.48 4.48
N GLY A 75 -11.29 -10.82 4.87
CA GLY A 75 -10.06 -11.48 5.36
C GLY A 75 -9.26 -12.19 4.25
N TRP A 76 -9.59 -11.97 2.97
CA TRP A 76 -8.91 -12.61 1.84
C TRP A 76 -7.63 -11.88 1.46
N TYR A 77 -7.63 -10.55 1.55
CA TYR A 77 -6.45 -9.75 1.24
C TYR A 77 -5.24 -10.11 2.13
N GLN A 78 -5.47 -10.37 3.41
CA GLN A 78 -4.42 -10.75 4.36
C GLN A 78 -3.76 -12.08 3.99
N LYS A 79 -4.54 -13.05 3.51
CA LYS A 79 -4.02 -14.36 3.05
C LYS A 79 -3.14 -14.20 1.81
N LEU A 80 -3.53 -13.30 0.90
CA LEU A 80 -2.75 -12.94 -0.27
C LEU A 80 -1.46 -12.22 0.13
N ALA A 81 -1.57 -11.22 0.99
CA ALA A 81 -0.46 -10.38 1.46
C ALA A 81 0.62 -11.18 2.19
N ALA A 82 0.22 -12.20 2.97
CA ALA A 82 1.16 -13.08 3.69
C ALA A 82 2.13 -13.82 2.75
N LYS A 83 1.74 -14.07 1.49
CA LYS A 83 2.59 -14.71 0.48
C LYS A 83 3.25 -13.70 -0.46
N ALA A 84 2.54 -12.64 -0.78
CA ALA A 84 2.94 -11.65 -1.79
C ALA A 84 3.93 -10.61 -1.27
N GLY A 85 3.99 -10.39 0.05
CA GLY A 85 4.89 -9.41 0.65
C GLY A 85 4.79 -8.04 -0.01
N ALA A 86 5.90 -7.52 -0.51
CA ALA A 86 5.97 -6.21 -1.16
C ALA A 86 5.05 -6.07 -2.39
N GLY A 87 4.77 -7.17 -3.11
CA GLY A 87 3.89 -7.14 -4.28
C GLY A 87 2.45 -6.75 -3.99
N SER A 88 1.96 -7.00 -2.78
CA SER A 88 0.63 -6.55 -2.32
C SER A 88 0.68 -5.26 -1.50
N LEU A 89 1.85 -4.89 -0.96
CA LEU A 89 2.00 -3.73 -0.09
C LEU A 89 2.21 -2.44 -0.89
N VAL A 90 2.99 -2.49 -1.97
CA VAL A 90 3.37 -1.32 -2.78
C VAL A 90 2.20 -0.74 -3.58
N PRO A 91 1.33 -1.53 -4.23
CA PRO A 91 0.18 -1.00 -4.96
C PRO A 91 -0.81 -0.26 -4.04
N ILE A 92 -1.65 0.61 -4.63
CA ILE A 92 -2.67 1.39 -3.90
C ILE A 92 -3.62 0.49 -3.09
N THR A 93 -3.81 -0.74 -3.50
CA THR A 93 -4.59 -1.77 -2.80
C THR A 93 -4.00 -2.12 -1.44
N GLY A 94 -2.66 -2.10 -1.28
CA GLY A 94 -1.98 -2.31 -0.01
C GLY A 94 -2.23 -1.18 0.97
N PHE A 95 -2.18 0.07 0.50
CA PHE A 95 -2.53 1.23 1.30
C PHE A 95 -4.00 1.17 1.77
N ALA A 96 -4.93 0.85 0.86
CA ALA A 96 -6.34 0.67 1.19
C ALA A 96 -6.54 -0.44 2.24
N ASN A 97 -5.85 -1.59 2.09
CA ASN A 97 -5.88 -2.67 3.08
C ASN A 97 -5.39 -2.20 4.46
N ALA A 98 -4.30 -1.45 4.54
CA ALA A 98 -3.75 -0.97 5.81
C ALA A 98 -4.75 -0.04 6.54
N VAL A 99 -5.37 0.90 5.80
CA VAL A 99 -6.36 1.84 6.35
C VAL A 99 -7.63 1.11 6.80
N VAL A 100 -8.16 0.19 5.98
CA VAL A 100 -9.38 -0.57 6.30
C VAL A 100 -9.15 -1.54 7.45
N SER A 101 -7.99 -2.20 7.51
CA SER A 101 -7.64 -3.09 8.63
C SER A 101 -7.63 -2.33 9.95
N ALA A 102 -7.03 -1.14 10.00
CA ALA A 102 -7.05 -0.29 11.18
C ALA A 102 -8.48 0.13 11.56
N ALA A 103 -9.31 0.47 10.57
CA ALA A 103 -10.70 0.83 10.81
C ALA A 103 -11.52 -0.31 11.44
N ILE A 104 -11.27 -1.55 11.01
CA ILE A 104 -11.95 -2.75 11.52
C ILE A 104 -11.46 -3.08 12.94
N GLU A 105 -10.14 -3.09 13.14
CA GLU A 105 -9.50 -3.48 14.40
C GLU A 105 -9.89 -2.56 15.55
N PHE A 106 -9.87 -1.25 15.33
CA PHE A 106 -10.15 -0.24 16.35
C PHE A 106 -11.61 0.23 16.40
N LYS A 107 -12.53 -0.48 15.74
CA LYS A 107 -13.96 -0.14 15.75
C LYS A 107 -14.56 -0.13 17.15
N THR A 108 -14.12 -1.01 18.02
CA THR A 108 -14.59 -1.15 19.41
C THR A 108 -14.17 0.01 20.31
N GLU A 109 -13.11 0.75 19.95
CA GLU A 109 -12.62 1.92 20.67
C GLU A 109 -13.41 3.21 20.36
N GLY A 110 -14.44 3.12 19.52
CA GLY A 110 -15.30 4.23 19.13
C GLY A 110 -14.96 4.79 17.75
N ARG A 111 -15.86 5.64 17.22
CA ARG A 111 -15.74 6.15 15.84
C ARG A 111 -14.68 7.22 15.68
N ILE A 112 -14.49 8.09 16.66
CA ILE A 112 -13.58 9.24 16.55
C ILE A 112 -12.18 8.86 17.01
N LEU A 113 -12.01 8.42 18.27
CA LEU A 113 -10.72 8.11 18.87
C LEU A 113 -10.18 6.74 18.43
N GLY A 114 -11.06 5.79 18.16
CA GLY A 114 -10.70 4.48 17.62
C GLY A 114 -10.54 4.53 16.10
N THR A 115 -11.60 4.28 15.36
CA THR A 115 -11.58 4.13 13.90
C THR A 115 -10.93 5.32 13.19
N GLY A 116 -11.43 6.55 13.44
CA GLY A 116 -10.95 7.75 12.77
C GLY A 116 -9.48 8.03 13.05
N ALA A 117 -9.10 8.13 14.32
CA ALA A 117 -7.71 8.41 14.70
C ALA A 117 -6.73 7.38 14.15
N LYS A 118 -7.09 6.09 14.16
CA LYS A 118 -6.22 5.01 13.67
C LYS A 118 -6.08 5.00 12.14
N MET A 119 -7.15 5.28 11.41
CA MET A 119 -7.07 5.46 9.97
C MET A 119 -6.11 6.61 9.61
N PHE A 120 -6.20 7.75 10.30
CA PHE A 120 -5.33 8.89 10.08
C PHE A 120 -3.88 8.65 10.54
N THR A 121 -3.65 7.81 11.53
CA THR A 121 -2.29 7.39 11.90
C THR A 121 -1.55 6.71 10.73
N ILE A 122 -2.28 6.00 9.87
CA ILE A 122 -1.73 5.35 8.67
C ILE A 122 -1.72 6.33 7.49
N ALA A 123 -2.84 6.99 7.22
CA ALA A 123 -2.99 7.87 6.06
C ALA A 123 -2.20 9.19 6.21
N GLY A 124 -2.10 9.73 7.43
CA GLY A 124 -1.45 11.01 7.71
C GLY A 124 -0.01 11.10 7.20
N PRO A 125 0.89 10.19 7.61
CA PRO A 125 2.28 10.21 7.13
C PRO A 125 2.39 10.11 5.60
N VAL A 126 1.56 9.29 4.94
CA VAL A 126 1.56 9.15 3.48
C VAL A 126 1.20 10.47 2.81
N ILE A 127 0.17 11.17 3.31
CA ILE A 127 -0.26 12.46 2.77
C ILE A 127 0.85 13.51 3.00
N VAL A 128 1.37 13.60 4.22
CA VAL A 128 2.39 14.61 4.56
C VAL A 128 3.66 14.40 3.74
N TYR A 129 4.25 13.21 3.75
CA TYR A 129 5.49 12.95 3.02
C TYR A 129 5.29 12.98 1.52
N GLY A 130 4.15 12.50 1.01
CA GLY A 130 3.82 12.59 -0.41
C GLY A 130 3.69 14.04 -0.89
N THR A 131 2.99 14.88 -0.12
CA THR A 131 2.85 16.31 -0.43
C THR A 131 4.19 17.03 -0.36
N LEU A 132 5.00 16.78 0.68
CA LEU A 132 6.33 17.38 0.79
C LEU A 132 7.23 16.99 -0.38
N ALA A 133 7.25 15.72 -0.76
CA ALA A 133 8.01 15.25 -1.91
C ALA A 133 7.55 15.93 -3.22
N ALA A 134 6.24 16.05 -3.42
CA ALA A 134 5.67 16.71 -4.58
C ALA A 134 6.04 18.21 -4.64
N VAL A 135 6.00 18.92 -3.49
CA VAL A 135 6.41 20.32 -3.40
C VAL A 135 7.89 20.48 -3.74
N VAL A 136 8.76 19.65 -3.14
CA VAL A 136 10.21 19.70 -3.43
C VAL A 136 10.46 19.45 -4.91
N TYR A 137 9.83 18.46 -5.49
CA TYR A 137 9.95 18.14 -6.91
C TYR A 137 9.45 19.30 -7.80
N GLY A 138 8.30 19.89 -7.46
CA GLY A 138 7.75 21.06 -8.17
C GLY A 138 8.67 22.26 -8.13
N VAL A 139 9.30 22.56 -6.97
CA VAL A 139 10.27 23.65 -6.84
C VAL A 139 11.51 23.42 -7.70
N VAL A 140 11.99 22.16 -7.75
CA VAL A 140 13.13 21.80 -8.61
C VAL A 140 12.79 21.98 -10.09
N LEU A 141 11.62 21.52 -10.54
CA LEU A 141 11.17 21.71 -11.92
C LEU A 141 11.01 23.18 -12.29
N TRP A 142 10.44 23.97 -11.37
CA TRP A 142 10.31 25.41 -11.58
C TRP A 142 11.68 26.09 -11.70
N GLY A 143 12.64 25.76 -10.81
CA GLY A 143 14.00 26.29 -10.86
C GLY A 143 14.78 25.88 -12.12
N MET A 144 14.45 24.72 -12.72
CA MET A 144 15.03 24.26 -14.00
C MET A 144 14.33 24.86 -15.24
N GLY A 145 13.29 25.69 -15.08
CA GLY A 145 12.53 26.25 -16.18
C GLY A 145 11.67 25.22 -16.94
N ALA A 146 11.42 24.04 -16.35
CA ALA A 146 10.66 22.96 -16.97
C ALA A 146 9.13 23.08 -16.79
N MET A 147 8.68 24.10 -16.05
CA MET A 147 7.27 24.47 -15.92
C MET A 147 6.96 25.63 -16.86
N VAL A 148 6.51 25.34 -18.05
CA VAL A 148 5.82 26.26 -18.97
C VAL A 148 4.43 25.73 -19.21
#